data_069091d05dead26d9e5d79f1f544633d
#
_entry.id   069091d05dead26d9e5d79f1f544633d
#
_cell.length_a   1.000
_cell.length_b   1.000
_cell.length_c   1.000
_cell.angle_alpha   90.00
_cell.angle_beta   90.00
_cell.angle_gamma   90.00
#
_symmetry.space_group_name_H-M   'P 1'
#
loop_
_entity.id
_entity.type
_entity.pdbx_description
1 polymer ?
#
loop_
_entity_poly.entity_id
_entity_poly.type
_entity_poly.pdbx_seq_one_letter_code
_entity_poly.pdbx_strand_id
1 'polypeptide(L)'
;MKEQTNYDYEKYVQIAQMAKMGWWESDLKNQEYICSDFIVVLLGLKSNRISFTEFHQRIREDHRLRLKNEYLSLSNLQTYEQMFPIRAKDGEIWVYSKISFQKPDKEGYRNMTGFLQYIDRPIDNSNGNIDFLQVSSLLYQQNNISYSLLAFLQCDDVTQVINETLGDLLKQFQGDRIYIFEINRKKQRQDCTYEATAEGISK
;
A
#
# COMPACT_ATOMS: atom_id res chain seq x y z
N MET A 1 -2.32 15.59 24.09
CA MET A 1 -1.31 15.13 23.11
C MET A 1 -1.26 13.60 22.96
N LYS A 2 -1.08 12.80 24.04
CA LYS A 2 -1.03 11.33 23.91
C LYS A 2 -2.34 10.66 23.44
N GLU A 3 -3.51 11.17 23.79
CA GLU A 3 -4.80 10.63 23.37
C GLU A 3 -5.10 10.86 21.88
N GLN A 4 -4.72 12.03 21.35
CA GLN A 4 -4.85 12.35 19.93
C GLN A 4 -3.98 11.42 19.07
N THR A 5 -2.74 11.20 19.48
CA THR A 5 -1.79 10.31 18.77
C THR A 5 -2.30 8.85 18.74
N ASN A 6 -2.97 8.38 19.80
CA ASN A 6 -3.52 7.02 19.85
C ASN A 6 -4.75 6.88 18.95
N TYR A 7 -5.62 7.90 18.93
CA TYR A 7 -6.81 7.93 18.07
C TYR A 7 -6.45 7.93 16.57
N ASP A 8 -5.43 8.70 16.20
CA ASP A 8 -4.95 8.74 14.81
C ASP A 8 -4.33 7.41 14.41
N TYR A 9 -3.55 6.77 15.30
CA TYR A 9 -2.98 5.44 15.06
C TYR A 9 -4.06 4.37 14.83
N GLU A 10 -5.12 4.33 15.63
CA GLU A 10 -6.24 3.39 15.45
C GLU A 10 -6.94 3.56 14.11
N LYS A 11 -7.14 4.81 13.66
CA LYS A 11 -7.68 5.09 12.32
C LYS A 11 -6.79 4.54 11.21
N TYR A 12 -5.48 4.74 11.30
CA TYR A 12 -4.53 4.21 10.31
C TYR A 12 -4.58 2.69 10.23
N VAL A 13 -4.64 2.02 11.37
CA VAL A 13 -4.78 0.56 11.41
C VAL A 13 -6.08 0.12 10.72
N GLN A 14 -7.20 0.79 10.99
CA GLN A 14 -8.48 0.47 10.35
C GLN A 14 -8.43 0.69 8.83
N ILE A 15 -7.86 1.80 8.36
CA ILE A 15 -7.74 2.11 6.94
C ILE A 15 -6.84 1.08 6.24
N ALA A 16 -5.70 0.74 6.83
CA ALA A 16 -4.80 -0.29 6.29
C ALA A 16 -5.49 -1.66 6.21
N GLN A 17 -6.30 -2.03 7.21
CA GLN A 17 -7.10 -3.26 7.18
C GLN A 17 -8.16 -3.23 6.08
N MET A 18 -8.87 -2.11 5.90
CA MET A 18 -9.84 -1.93 4.81
C MET A 18 -9.17 -2.02 3.43
N ALA A 19 -7.97 -1.47 3.29
CA ALA A 19 -7.15 -1.57 2.09
C ALA A 19 -6.49 -2.95 1.91
N LYS A 20 -6.69 -3.89 2.83
CA LYS A 20 -6.03 -5.21 2.85
C LYS A 20 -4.51 -5.09 2.75
N MET A 21 -3.93 -4.15 3.48
CA MET A 21 -2.53 -3.77 3.39
C MET A 21 -1.84 -3.79 4.76
N GLY A 22 -0.59 -4.22 4.79
CA GLY A 22 0.28 -4.13 5.96
C GLY A 22 1.66 -3.62 5.62
N TRP A 23 2.30 -2.95 6.55
CA TRP A 23 3.67 -2.48 6.41
C TRP A 23 4.68 -3.52 6.93
N TRP A 24 5.91 -3.41 6.44
CA TRP A 24 7.05 -4.15 6.92
C TRP A 24 8.33 -3.31 6.83
N GLU A 25 9.31 -3.64 7.64
CA GLU A 25 10.66 -3.07 7.58
C GLU A 25 11.72 -4.17 7.73
N SER A 26 12.90 -3.94 7.15
CA SER A 26 14.01 -4.86 7.26
C SER A 26 14.83 -4.60 8.53
N ASP A 27 15.16 -5.66 9.25
CA ASP A 27 16.17 -5.70 10.30
C ASP A 27 17.38 -6.44 9.75
N LEU A 28 18.30 -5.71 9.13
CA LEU A 28 19.48 -6.29 8.45
C LEU A 28 20.41 -6.99 9.42
N LYS A 29 20.47 -6.52 10.67
CA LYS A 29 21.34 -7.11 11.70
C LYS A 29 20.90 -8.53 12.06
N ASN A 30 19.60 -8.76 12.16
CA ASN A 30 19.02 -10.04 12.51
C ASN A 30 18.59 -10.84 11.28
N GLN A 31 18.68 -10.28 10.07
CA GLN A 31 18.23 -10.86 8.82
C GLN A 31 16.73 -11.23 8.83
N GLU A 32 15.92 -10.33 9.36
CA GLU A 32 14.48 -10.50 9.53
C GLU A 32 13.71 -9.31 8.95
N TYR A 33 12.44 -9.55 8.65
CA TYR A 33 11.44 -8.48 8.47
C TYR A 33 10.62 -8.34 9.75
N ILE A 34 10.37 -7.09 10.14
CA ILE A 34 9.41 -6.71 11.16
C ILE A 34 8.13 -6.33 10.44
N CYS A 35 7.01 -6.94 10.82
CA CYS A 35 5.75 -6.85 10.10
C CYS A 35 4.63 -6.28 10.98
N SER A 36 3.70 -5.56 10.36
CA SER A 36 2.44 -5.15 11.00
C SER A 36 1.54 -6.34 11.29
N ASP A 37 0.59 -6.16 12.19
CA ASP A 37 -0.38 -7.20 12.59
C ASP A 37 -1.16 -7.76 11.39
N PHE A 38 -1.48 -6.93 10.40
CA PHE A 38 -2.12 -7.40 9.17
C PHE A 38 -1.29 -8.49 8.48
N ILE A 39 0.02 -8.27 8.31
CA ILE A 39 0.91 -9.26 7.67
C ILE A 39 1.05 -10.51 8.55
N VAL A 40 1.14 -10.33 9.86
CA VAL A 40 1.19 -11.46 10.81
C VAL A 40 -0.02 -12.37 10.64
N VAL A 41 -1.22 -11.80 10.60
CA VAL A 41 -2.47 -12.54 10.41
C VAL A 41 -2.54 -13.16 9.02
N LEU A 42 -2.22 -12.40 7.97
CA LEU A 42 -2.26 -12.82 6.58
C LEU A 42 -1.37 -14.03 6.33
N LEU A 43 -0.13 -13.96 6.80
CA LEU A 43 0.86 -15.04 6.62
C LEU A 43 0.78 -16.14 7.69
N GLY A 44 -0.02 -15.96 8.75
CA GLY A 44 -0.11 -16.89 9.87
C GLY A 44 1.20 -17.00 10.66
N LEU A 45 1.86 -15.87 10.90
CA LEU A 45 3.11 -15.83 11.65
C LEU A 45 2.85 -16.00 13.15
N LYS A 46 3.84 -16.53 13.88
CA LYS A 46 3.79 -16.66 15.35
C LYS A 46 4.14 -15.38 16.10
N SER A 47 4.82 -14.46 15.41
CA SER A 47 5.25 -13.16 15.92
C SER A 47 5.26 -12.13 14.79
N ASN A 48 5.51 -10.88 15.11
CA ASN A 48 5.69 -9.82 14.12
C ASN A 48 7.04 -9.85 13.40
N ARG A 49 7.82 -10.94 13.52
CA ARG A 49 9.10 -11.12 12.86
C ARG A 49 9.09 -12.37 12.00
N ILE A 50 9.72 -12.29 10.84
CA ILE A 50 9.96 -13.41 9.92
C ILE A 50 11.34 -13.29 9.31
N SER A 51 12.13 -14.38 9.28
CA SER A 51 13.44 -14.36 8.64
C SER A 51 13.32 -14.11 7.13
N PHE A 52 14.35 -13.48 6.54
CA PHE A 52 14.42 -13.28 5.08
C PHE A 52 14.27 -14.61 4.33
N THR A 53 14.93 -15.65 4.84
CA THR A 53 14.87 -16.98 4.23
C THR A 53 13.46 -17.55 4.26
N GLU A 54 12.78 -17.50 5.41
CA GLU A 54 11.42 -18.01 5.53
C GLU A 54 10.45 -17.24 4.64
N PHE A 55 10.53 -15.90 4.62
CA PHE A 55 9.69 -15.08 3.75
C PHE A 55 9.88 -15.46 2.27
N HIS A 56 11.14 -15.56 1.81
CA HIS A 56 11.42 -15.92 0.43
C HIS A 56 10.96 -17.34 0.07
N GLN A 57 11.04 -18.29 1.01
CA GLN A 57 10.51 -19.64 0.79
C GLN A 57 8.99 -19.71 0.67
N ARG A 58 8.27 -18.71 1.18
CA ARG A 58 6.82 -18.60 1.00
C ARG A 58 6.43 -18.10 -0.38
N ILE A 59 7.31 -17.39 -1.08
CA ILE A 59 7.09 -16.96 -2.47
C ILE A 59 7.10 -18.20 -3.37
N ARG A 60 6.16 -18.27 -4.31
CA ARG A 60 6.08 -19.37 -5.27
C ARG A 60 7.40 -19.48 -6.08
N GLU A 61 7.85 -20.69 -6.31
CA GLU A 61 9.20 -20.97 -6.79
C GLU A 61 9.53 -20.30 -8.15
N ASP A 62 8.59 -20.33 -9.10
CA ASP A 62 8.72 -19.71 -10.41
C ASP A 62 8.94 -18.18 -10.36
N HIS A 63 8.51 -17.53 -9.27
CA HIS A 63 8.71 -16.09 -9.05
C HIS A 63 10.00 -15.75 -8.29
N ARG A 64 10.55 -16.68 -7.49
CA ARG A 64 11.72 -16.39 -6.63
C ARG A 64 12.94 -15.92 -7.42
N LEU A 65 13.26 -16.60 -8.53
CA LEU A 65 14.43 -16.27 -9.34
C LEU A 65 14.27 -14.90 -10.02
N ARG A 66 13.07 -14.62 -10.56
CA ARG A 66 12.74 -13.33 -11.16
C ARG A 66 12.92 -12.20 -10.15
N LEU A 67 12.30 -12.30 -8.99
CA LEU A 67 12.38 -11.30 -7.94
C LEU A 67 13.80 -11.07 -7.44
N LYS A 68 14.59 -12.13 -7.30
CA LYS A 68 16.01 -12.03 -6.93
C LYS A 68 16.81 -11.27 -7.97
N ASN A 69 16.62 -11.56 -9.25
CA ASN A 69 17.35 -10.89 -10.34
C ASN A 69 16.95 -9.42 -10.47
N GLU A 70 15.66 -9.14 -10.38
CA GLU A 70 15.15 -7.78 -10.36
C GLU A 70 15.74 -7.00 -9.17
N TYR A 71 15.69 -7.56 -7.97
CA TYR A 71 16.25 -6.95 -6.76
C TYR A 71 17.74 -6.62 -6.89
N LEU A 72 18.55 -7.53 -7.46
CA LEU A 72 19.99 -7.31 -7.67
C LEU A 72 20.29 -6.20 -8.71
N SER A 73 19.36 -5.90 -9.59
CA SER A 73 19.49 -4.82 -10.58
C SER A 73 19.17 -3.43 -10.05
N LEU A 74 18.63 -3.31 -8.81
CA LEU A 74 18.08 -2.07 -8.24
C LEU A 74 19.11 -1.11 -7.61
N SER A 75 20.38 -1.17 -7.98
CA SER A 75 21.47 -0.46 -7.30
C SER A 75 21.27 1.05 -7.11
N ASN A 76 20.36 1.70 -7.84
CA ASN A 76 20.16 3.15 -7.80
C ASN A 76 18.70 3.61 -7.61
N LEU A 77 17.72 2.70 -7.47
CA LEU A 77 16.32 3.08 -7.33
C LEU A 77 15.98 3.43 -5.88
N GLN A 78 15.18 4.48 -5.69
CA GLN A 78 14.64 4.84 -4.37
C GLN A 78 13.42 3.99 -3.97
N THR A 79 12.67 3.50 -4.95
CA THR A 79 11.48 2.66 -4.75
C THR A 79 11.44 1.53 -5.78
N TYR A 80 10.85 0.39 -5.38
CA TYR A 80 10.65 -0.77 -6.23
C TYR A 80 9.27 -1.38 -5.97
N GLU A 81 8.60 -1.77 -7.04
CA GLU A 81 7.26 -2.35 -7.01
C GLU A 81 7.25 -3.73 -7.64
N GLN A 82 6.51 -4.65 -7.05
CA GLN A 82 6.45 -6.03 -7.51
C GLN A 82 5.14 -6.71 -7.16
N MET A 83 4.74 -7.69 -7.97
CA MET A 83 3.64 -8.59 -7.69
C MET A 83 4.11 -10.03 -7.73
N PHE A 84 3.65 -10.82 -6.78
CA PHE A 84 3.99 -12.23 -6.73
C PHE A 84 2.99 -13.04 -5.91
N PRO A 85 2.85 -14.34 -6.21
CA PRO A 85 2.09 -15.25 -5.37
C PRO A 85 2.94 -15.67 -4.16
N ILE A 86 2.28 -15.70 -3.00
CA ILE A 86 2.90 -16.09 -1.72
C ILE A 86 2.01 -17.06 -0.95
N ARG A 87 2.62 -18.01 -0.24
CA ARG A 87 1.91 -18.89 0.67
C ARG A 87 1.51 -18.14 1.92
N ALA A 88 0.22 -17.91 2.08
CA ALA A 88 -0.42 -17.32 3.24
C ALA A 88 -0.95 -18.41 4.19
N LYS A 89 -1.63 -18.00 5.27
CA LYS A 89 -2.25 -18.90 6.23
C LYS A 89 -3.27 -19.85 5.59
N ASP A 90 -4.13 -19.31 4.74
CA ASP A 90 -5.28 -20.02 4.17
C ASP A 90 -5.07 -20.47 2.71
N GLY A 91 -3.82 -20.53 2.26
CA GLY A 91 -3.45 -20.96 0.91
C GLY A 91 -2.55 -19.98 0.18
N GLU A 92 -2.42 -20.16 -1.14
CA GLU A 92 -1.66 -19.25 -1.99
C GLU A 92 -2.51 -18.02 -2.35
N ILE A 93 -1.94 -16.85 -2.17
CA ILE A 93 -2.55 -15.57 -2.51
C ILE A 93 -1.62 -14.74 -3.39
N TRP A 94 -2.17 -13.79 -4.12
CA TRP A 94 -1.38 -12.75 -4.79
C TRP A 94 -1.22 -11.55 -3.92
N VAL A 95 -0.02 -10.96 -3.95
CA VAL A 95 0.31 -9.73 -3.22
C VAL A 95 1.01 -8.75 -4.14
N TYR A 96 0.72 -7.47 -3.91
CA TYR A 96 1.48 -6.36 -4.41
C TYR A 96 2.37 -5.83 -3.27
N SER A 97 3.63 -5.57 -3.57
CA SER A 97 4.59 -5.01 -2.62
C SER A 97 5.30 -3.81 -3.24
N LYS A 98 5.36 -2.73 -2.49
CA LYS A 98 6.18 -1.57 -2.80
C LYS A 98 7.23 -1.40 -1.72
N ILE A 99 8.47 -1.22 -2.14
CA ILE A 99 9.65 -1.13 -1.29
C ILE A 99 10.27 0.24 -1.46
N SER A 100 10.62 0.87 -0.36
CA SER A 100 11.42 2.09 -0.30
C SER A 100 12.77 1.78 0.34
N PHE A 101 13.84 2.23 -0.29
CA PHE A 101 15.20 2.07 0.21
C PHE A 101 15.60 3.34 0.96
N GLN A 102 16.04 3.18 2.20
CA GLN A 102 16.60 4.27 2.97
C GLN A 102 18.01 4.63 2.46
N LYS A 103 18.49 5.80 2.84
CA LYS A 103 19.89 6.19 2.57
C LYS A 103 20.82 5.16 3.22
N PRO A 104 21.96 4.82 2.60
CA PRO A 104 22.93 3.94 3.20
C PRO A 104 23.39 4.51 4.56
N ASP A 105 23.56 3.63 5.53
CA ASP A 105 24.23 3.96 6.78
C ASP A 105 25.75 4.12 6.58
N LYS A 106 26.47 4.34 7.67
CA LYS A 106 27.95 4.52 7.65
C LYS A 106 28.72 3.30 7.15
N GLU A 107 28.09 2.12 7.20
CA GLU A 107 28.65 0.84 6.77
C GLU A 107 28.20 0.46 5.35
N GLY A 108 27.36 1.30 4.72
CA GLY A 108 26.87 1.10 3.36
C GLY A 108 25.59 0.25 3.27
N TYR A 109 25.02 -0.19 4.40
CA TYR A 109 23.77 -0.94 4.41
C TYR A 109 22.57 -0.02 4.22
N ARG A 110 21.61 -0.49 3.43
CA ARG A 110 20.35 0.22 3.17
C ARG A 110 19.19 -0.53 3.82
N ASN A 111 18.61 0.03 4.85
CA ASN A 111 17.36 -0.47 5.37
C ASN A 111 16.24 -0.30 4.34
N MET A 112 15.30 -1.22 4.36
CA MET A 112 14.14 -1.22 3.50
C MET A 112 12.89 -1.12 4.34
N THR A 113 11.97 -0.31 3.87
CA THR A 113 10.60 -0.30 4.38
C THR A 113 9.65 -0.50 3.21
N GLY A 114 8.51 -1.08 3.47
CA GLY A 114 7.55 -1.28 2.42
C GLY A 114 6.18 -1.65 2.96
N PHE A 115 5.28 -1.87 2.03
CA PHE A 115 4.00 -2.47 2.33
C PHE A 115 3.77 -3.72 1.47
N LEU A 116 2.88 -4.54 1.96
CA LEU A 116 2.39 -5.73 1.30
C LEU A 116 0.87 -5.68 1.32
N GLN A 117 0.28 -5.72 0.14
CA GLN A 117 -1.16 -5.63 -0.05
C GLN A 117 -1.68 -6.91 -0.69
N TYR A 118 -2.74 -7.47 -0.11
CA TYR A 118 -3.48 -8.56 -0.74
C TYR A 118 -4.19 -8.02 -2.00
N ILE A 119 -4.05 -8.75 -3.10
CA ILE A 119 -4.79 -8.48 -4.34
C ILE A 119 -5.55 -9.72 -4.75
N ASP A 120 -6.71 -9.51 -5.36
CA ASP A 120 -7.42 -10.62 -5.98
C ASP A 120 -6.58 -11.17 -7.14
N ARG A 121 -6.66 -12.48 -7.37
CA ARG A 121 -5.86 -13.14 -8.40
C ARG A 121 -6.03 -12.39 -9.74
N PRO A 122 -4.93 -11.99 -10.40
CA PRO A 122 -5.02 -11.44 -11.75
C PRO A 122 -5.80 -12.41 -12.63
N ILE A 123 -6.80 -11.91 -13.35
CA ILE A 123 -7.63 -12.74 -14.22
C ILE A 123 -6.74 -13.27 -15.34
N ASP A 124 -6.56 -14.59 -15.34
CA ASP A 124 -5.86 -15.29 -16.40
C ASP A 124 -6.84 -15.43 -17.57
N ASN A 125 -6.66 -14.61 -18.59
CA ASN A 125 -7.38 -14.80 -19.82
C ASN A 125 -6.95 -16.14 -20.43
N SER A 126 -7.86 -16.89 -20.99
CA SER A 126 -7.78 -18.28 -21.48
C SER A 126 -6.56 -18.66 -22.35
N ASN A 127 -5.61 -17.77 -22.54
CA ASN A 127 -4.37 -17.95 -23.29
C ASN A 127 -3.10 -17.80 -22.44
N GLY A 128 -3.19 -17.82 -21.09
CA GLY A 128 -2.04 -17.71 -20.20
C GLY A 128 -1.36 -16.32 -20.18
N ASN A 129 -1.89 -15.35 -20.88
CA ASN A 129 -1.43 -13.98 -20.83
C ASN A 129 -2.19 -13.23 -19.74
N ILE A 130 -1.45 -12.75 -18.72
CA ILE A 130 -1.99 -11.81 -17.75
C ILE A 130 -2.43 -10.58 -18.52
N ASP A 131 -3.69 -10.16 -18.34
CA ASP A 131 -4.14 -8.88 -18.90
C ASP A 131 -3.46 -7.73 -18.12
N PHE A 132 -2.29 -7.33 -18.63
CA PHE A 132 -1.50 -6.27 -18.05
C PHE A 132 -2.27 -4.93 -17.95
N LEU A 133 -3.26 -4.71 -18.80
CA LEU A 133 -4.08 -3.50 -18.77
C LEU A 133 -5.04 -3.51 -17.59
N GLN A 134 -5.68 -4.64 -17.30
CA GLN A 134 -6.55 -4.75 -16.12
C GLN A 134 -5.73 -4.73 -14.83
N VAL A 135 -4.60 -5.43 -14.80
CA VAL A 135 -3.70 -5.43 -13.65
C VAL A 135 -3.09 -4.05 -13.42
N SER A 136 -2.65 -3.36 -14.47
CA SER A 136 -2.12 -2.00 -14.35
C SER A 136 -3.18 -1.00 -13.92
N SER A 137 -4.43 -1.13 -14.37
CA SER A 137 -5.56 -0.31 -13.93
C SER A 137 -5.86 -0.51 -12.44
N LEU A 138 -5.95 -1.77 -12.00
CA LEU A 138 -6.14 -2.11 -10.58
C LEU A 138 -4.98 -1.62 -9.72
N LEU A 139 -3.74 -1.81 -10.18
CA LEU A 139 -2.54 -1.30 -9.51
C LEU A 139 -2.52 0.22 -9.44
N TYR A 140 -2.93 0.90 -10.52
CA TYR A 140 -3.00 2.35 -10.54
C TYR A 140 -4.03 2.87 -9.53
N GLN A 141 -5.22 2.23 -9.46
CA GLN A 141 -6.23 2.57 -8.45
C GLN A 141 -5.72 2.31 -7.03
N GLN A 142 -5.07 1.17 -6.79
CA GLN A 142 -4.52 0.82 -5.48
C GLN A 142 -3.33 1.70 -5.10
N ASN A 143 -2.48 2.06 -6.06
CA ASN A 143 -1.38 3.00 -5.84
C ASN A 143 -1.89 4.37 -5.39
N ASN A 144 -2.93 4.90 -6.01
CA ASN A 144 -3.51 6.18 -5.62
C ASN A 144 -4.02 6.15 -4.17
N ILE A 145 -4.69 5.08 -3.75
CA ILE A 145 -5.10 4.90 -2.35
C ILE A 145 -3.88 4.86 -1.43
N SER A 146 -2.85 4.12 -1.80
CA SER A 146 -1.62 3.98 -1.00
C SER A 146 -0.83 5.29 -0.91
N TYR A 147 -0.73 6.05 -2.01
CA TYR A 147 -0.12 7.38 -2.01
C TYR A 147 -0.88 8.37 -1.14
N SER A 148 -2.21 8.37 -1.25
CA SER A 148 -3.05 9.22 -0.41
C SER A 148 -2.88 8.89 1.07
N LEU A 149 -2.84 7.61 1.43
CA LEU A 149 -2.60 7.16 2.80
C LEU A 149 -1.22 7.59 3.31
N LEU A 150 -0.17 7.44 2.50
CA LEU A 150 1.18 7.89 2.86
C LEU A 150 1.24 9.42 2.98
N ALA A 151 0.57 10.16 2.11
CA ALA A 151 0.48 11.61 2.18
C ALA A 151 -0.23 12.05 3.48
N PHE A 152 -1.32 11.38 3.88
CA PHE A 152 -1.98 11.63 5.17
C PHE A 152 -1.06 11.37 6.37
N LEU A 153 -0.15 10.38 6.29
CA LEU A 153 0.79 10.05 7.35
C LEU A 153 1.94 11.07 7.50
N GLN A 154 2.26 11.79 6.44
CA GLN A 154 3.44 12.66 6.36
C GLN A 154 3.09 14.15 6.39
N CYS A 155 1.82 14.52 6.32
CA CYS A 155 1.39 15.89 6.17
C CYS A 155 0.86 16.48 7.47
N ASP A 156 1.30 17.71 7.78
CA ASP A 156 0.78 18.49 8.89
C ASP A 156 -0.58 19.14 8.55
N ASP A 157 -0.95 19.24 7.27
CA ASP A 157 -2.21 19.80 6.79
C ASP A 157 -3.09 18.76 6.08
N VAL A 158 -3.97 18.15 6.85
CA VAL A 158 -4.95 17.14 6.38
C VAL A 158 -5.86 17.70 5.28
N THR A 159 -6.20 18.98 5.33
CA THR A 159 -7.08 19.63 4.34
C THR A 159 -6.42 19.68 2.96
N GLN A 160 -5.13 19.99 2.91
CA GLN A 160 -4.37 19.98 1.68
C GLN A 160 -4.35 18.59 1.05
N VAL A 161 -4.04 17.56 1.84
CA VAL A 161 -3.98 16.17 1.34
C VAL A 161 -5.33 15.68 0.83
N ILE A 162 -6.43 16.02 1.53
CA ILE A 162 -7.77 15.69 1.04
C ILE A 162 -8.02 16.33 -0.33
N ASN A 163 -7.72 17.61 -0.50
CA ASN A 163 -7.96 18.31 -1.76
C ASN A 163 -7.09 17.76 -2.90
N GLU A 164 -5.82 17.44 -2.65
CA GLU A 164 -4.94 16.80 -3.63
C GLU A 164 -5.46 15.42 -4.03
N THR A 165 -5.87 14.61 -3.04
CA THR A 165 -6.45 13.27 -3.28
C THR A 165 -7.73 13.35 -4.11
N LEU A 166 -8.63 14.29 -3.80
CA LEU A 166 -9.85 14.50 -4.58
C LEU A 166 -9.54 14.94 -6.01
N GLY A 167 -8.54 15.80 -6.20
CA GLY A 167 -8.07 16.22 -7.53
C GLY A 167 -7.53 15.07 -8.36
N ASP A 168 -6.77 14.16 -7.76
CA ASP A 168 -6.23 12.99 -8.43
C ASP A 168 -7.31 11.96 -8.76
N LEU A 169 -8.24 11.71 -7.85
CA LEU A 169 -9.40 10.86 -8.11
C LEU A 169 -10.27 11.41 -9.24
N LEU A 170 -10.50 12.73 -9.25
CA LEU A 170 -11.27 13.40 -10.29
C LEU A 170 -10.66 13.17 -11.69
N LYS A 171 -9.35 13.34 -11.81
CA LYS A 171 -8.60 13.06 -13.05
C LYS A 171 -8.69 11.59 -13.45
N GLN A 172 -8.51 10.68 -12.47
CA GLN A 172 -8.52 9.24 -12.68
C GLN A 172 -9.86 8.75 -13.24
N PHE A 173 -10.95 9.21 -12.66
CA PHE A 173 -12.30 8.79 -13.06
C PHE A 173 -12.89 9.64 -14.19
N GLN A 174 -12.15 10.63 -14.67
CA GLN A 174 -12.60 11.58 -15.70
C GLN A 174 -13.98 12.19 -15.34
N GLY A 175 -14.19 12.43 -14.05
CA GLY A 175 -15.43 13.00 -13.55
C GLY A 175 -15.45 14.52 -13.66
N ASP A 176 -16.63 15.11 -13.59
CA ASP A 176 -16.80 16.56 -13.57
C ASP A 176 -16.63 17.13 -12.16
N ARG A 177 -17.04 16.34 -11.16
CA ARG A 177 -17.01 16.72 -9.74
C ARG A 177 -16.82 15.53 -8.82
N ILE A 178 -16.19 15.79 -7.68
CA ILE A 178 -16.10 14.85 -6.57
C ILE A 178 -16.24 15.63 -5.26
N TYR A 179 -16.96 15.06 -4.29
CA TYR A 179 -17.17 15.71 -2.98
C TYR A 179 -17.09 14.73 -1.83
N ILE A 180 -16.82 15.30 -0.65
CA ILE A 180 -16.98 14.63 0.64
C ILE A 180 -18.10 15.34 1.41
N PHE A 181 -19.10 14.57 1.81
CA PHE A 181 -20.15 15.03 2.69
C PHE A 181 -19.96 14.52 4.11
N GLU A 182 -20.05 15.42 5.08
CA GLU A 182 -20.11 15.07 6.49
C GLU A 182 -21.56 15.04 6.95
N ILE A 183 -21.96 13.95 7.62
CA ILE A 183 -23.32 13.77 8.11
C ILE A 183 -23.33 13.92 9.63
N ASN A 184 -23.93 14.98 10.13
CA ASN A 184 -24.18 15.15 11.56
C ASN A 184 -25.56 14.59 11.91
N ARG A 185 -25.61 13.34 12.36
CA ARG A 185 -26.87 12.64 12.69
C ARG A 185 -27.64 13.31 13.83
N LYS A 186 -26.97 13.94 14.81
CA LYS A 186 -27.65 14.62 15.93
C LYS A 186 -28.35 15.88 15.47
N LYS A 187 -27.79 16.60 14.51
CA LYS A 187 -28.37 17.83 13.95
C LYS A 187 -29.19 17.59 12.70
N GLN A 188 -29.28 16.33 12.23
CA GLN A 188 -29.96 15.96 10.98
C GLN A 188 -29.48 16.83 9.79
N ARG A 189 -28.20 17.12 9.74
CA ARG A 189 -27.57 18.00 8.76
C ARG A 189 -26.48 17.27 8.00
N GLN A 190 -26.42 17.59 6.72
CA GLN A 190 -25.35 17.16 5.81
C GLN A 190 -24.65 18.39 5.27
N ASP A 191 -23.32 18.42 5.40
CA ASP A 191 -22.47 19.50 4.92
C ASP A 191 -21.51 18.96 3.85
N CYS A 192 -21.39 19.63 2.72
CA CYS A 192 -20.33 19.38 1.74
C CYS A 192 -19.05 20.02 2.29
N THR A 193 -18.13 19.20 2.79
CA THR A 193 -16.93 19.70 3.45
C THR A 193 -15.79 19.91 2.48
N TYR A 194 -15.69 19.06 1.47
CA TYR A 194 -14.65 19.14 0.44
C TYR A 194 -15.28 18.92 -0.94
N GLU A 195 -14.80 19.68 -1.93
CA GLU A 195 -15.21 19.57 -3.32
C GLU A 195 -14.02 19.84 -4.24
N ALA A 196 -13.83 18.96 -5.24
CA ALA A 196 -12.96 19.21 -6.39
C ALA A 196 -13.79 19.19 -7.67
N THR A 197 -13.48 20.08 -8.62
CA THR A 197 -14.14 20.21 -9.91
C THR A 197 -13.12 20.14 -11.04
N ALA A 198 -13.52 19.58 -12.19
CA ALA A 198 -12.71 19.59 -13.40
C ALA A 198 -12.55 21.01 -13.94
N GLU A 199 -11.54 21.21 -14.77
CA GLU A 199 -11.28 22.48 -15.42
C GLU A 199 -12.49 22.89 -16.28
N GLY A 200 -12.95 24.15 -16.13
CA GLY A 200 -14.13 24.67 -16.82
C GLY A 200 -15.48 24.38 -16.15
N ILE A 201 -15.53 23.63 -15.06
CA ILE A 201 -16.73 23.37 -14.28
C ILE A 201 -16.81 24.35 -13.10
N SER A 202 -17.91 25.10 -13.00
CA SER A 202 -18.13 26.03 -11.88
C SER A 202 -18.40 25.27 -10.58
N LYS A 203 -17.86 25.77 -9.48
CA LYS A 203 -18.22 25.31 -8.12
C LYS A 203 -19.64 25.65 -7.76
#